data_67495c33ce4c83163653a3825ea90108
#
_entry.id   67495c33ce4c83163653a3825ea90108
#
_cell.length_a   1.000
_cell.length_b   1.000
_cell.length_c   1.000
_cell.angle_alpha   90.00
_cell.angle_beta   90.00
_cell.angle_gamma   90.00
#
_symmetry.space_group_name_H-M   'P 1'
#
loop_
_entity.id
_entity.type
_entity.pdbx_description
1 polymer ?
#
loop_
_entity_poly.entity_id
_entity_poly.type
_entity_poly.pdbx_seq_one_letter_code
_entity_poly.pdbx_strand_id
1 'polypeptide(L)'
;ERIMVVPAPDGDLSPVVLAAAAIAGVNKVITVGGGQAIAALAYGTESVPKVDKIVGPGNIYVATAKRFVFGSVGLDMVAGPSEILVICDGKTNPDWVAMDLFSQAEHDEEAQSILLSWDAEFLDAVHASMTRLLPEMERKEIIAKSLAGRGALIQVANAEQAAEISNRIAPEHLELSVEDPEAWLPDIRNAGSIFMGRHTSEALGDYCAGPNHVLPTSATSRFSSPLGVYDFQKRSSIVYCSEQSASRSEEHTSELQ
;
A
#
# COMPACT_ATOMS: atom_id res chain seq x y z
N GLU A 1 19.67 -1.16 14.76
CA GLU A 1 19.27 -2.57 14.94
C GLU A 1 17.99 -2.84 14.17
N ARG A 2 17.88 -4.01 13.53
CA ARG A 2 16.69 -4.44 12.77
C ARG A 2 16.16 -5.70 13.41
N ILE A 3 14.89 -5.67 13.76
CA ILE A 3 14.16 -6.78 14.38
C ILE A 3 13.03 -7.19 13.45
N MET A 4 12.99 -8.46 13.10
CA MET A 4 11.88 -9.05 12.35
C MET A 4 10.98 -9.82 13.32
N VAL A 5 9.68 -9.59 13.24
CA VAL A 5 8.68 -10.42 13.91
C VAL A 5 7.90 -11.21 12.86
N VAL A 6 7.79 -12.50 13.06
CA VAL A 6 7.07 -13.38 12.15
C VAL A 6 6.41 -14.51 12.94
N PRO A 7 5.10 -14.75 12.79
CA PRO A 7 4.44 -15.83 13.49
C PRO A 7 4.96 -17.20 13.02
N ALA A 8 5.18 -18.10 13.95
CA ALA A 8 5.54 -19.50 13.71
C ALA A 8 4.63 -20.39 14.54
N PRO A 9 3.35 -20.57 14.13
CA PRO A 9 2.37 -21.30 14.92
C PRO A 9 2.75 -22.75 15.17
N ASP A 10 3.47 -23.39 14.25
CA ASP A 10 3.95 -24.77 14.36
C ASP A 10 5.38 -24.87 14.92
N GLY A 11 5.98 -23.75 15.32
CA GLY A 11 7.33 -23.67 15.88
C GLY A 11 8.45 -23.56 14.84
N ASP A 12 8.17 -23.80 13.57
CA ASP A 12 9.15 -23.79 12.49
C ASP A 12 9.02 -22.53 11.62
N LEU A 13 10.16 -21.91 11.32
CA LEU A 13 10.27 -20.82 10.34
C LEU A 13 10.79 -21.37 9.01
N SER A 14 10.19 -20.86 7.93
CA SER A 14 10.67 -21.17 6.58
C SER A 14 12.16 -20.79 6.43
N PRO A 15 13.03 -21.72 5.97
CA PRO A 15 14.44 -21.42 5.70
C PRO A 15 14.63 -20.27 4.71
N VAL A 16 13.69 -20.08 3.76
CA VAL A 16 13.73 -19.00 2.78
C VAL A 16 13.54 -17.65 3.46
N VAL A 17 12.60 -17.56 4.42
CA VAL A 17 12.37 -16.34 5.21
C VAL A 17 13.60 -15.98 6.04
N LEU A 18 14.24 -16.98 6.67
CA LEU A 18 15.48 -16.77 7.45
C LEU A 18 16.64 -16.35 6.55
N ALA A 19 16.79 -16.93 5.36
CA ALA A 19 17.81 -16.55 4.40
C ALA A 19 17.61 -15.09 3.93
N ALA A 20 16.38 -14.70 3.60
CA ALA A 20 16.05 -13.33 3.24
C ALA A 20 16.35 -12.35 4.38
N ALA A 21 16.00 -12.70 5.61
CA ALA A 21 16.31 -11.90 6.79
C ALA A 21 17.82 -11.69 6.97
N ALA A 22 18.61 -12.76 6.80
CA ALA A 22 20.07 -12.70 6.88
C ALA A 22 20.66 -11.79 5.78
N ILE A 23 20.20 -11.91 4.53
CA ILE A 23 20.63 -11.07 3.42
C ILE A 23 20.26 -9.60 3.67
N ALA A 24 19.06 -9.34 4.21
CA ALA A 24 18.60 -8.00 4.58
C ALA A 24 19.34 -7.42 5.81
N GLY A 25 20.20 -8.20 6.48
CA GLY A 25 20.95 -7.78 7.66
C GLY A 25 20.06 -7.59 8.90
N VAL A 26 19.03 -8.43 9.05
CA VAL A 26 18.23 -8.49 10.27
C VAL A 26 19.09 -9.01 11.42
N ASN A 27 19.04 -8.33 12.56
CA ASN A 27 19.86 -8.66 13.72
C ASN A 27 19.17 -9.66 14.65
N LYS A 28 17.84 -9.66 14.69
CA LYS A 28 17.05 -10.51 15.58
C LYS A 28 15.74 -10.90 14.90
N VAL A 29 15.39 -12.19 15.01
CA VAL A 29 14.08 -12.72 14.59
C VAL A 29 13.33 -13.17 15.83
N ILE A 30 12.07 -12.76 15.97
CA ILE A 30 11.21 -13.11 17.10
C ILE A 30 9.95 -13.77 16.57
N THR A 31 9.64 -14.96 17.04
CA THR A 31 8.51 -15.78 16.57
C THR A 31 7.22 -15.40 17.27
N VAL A 32 6.77 -14.17 17.07
CA VAL A 32 5.51 -13.64 17.59
C VAL A 32 4.78 -12.88 16.49
N GLY A 33 3.47 -12.82 16.52
CA GLY A 33 2.64 -12.15 15.55
C GLY A 33 1.44 -11.44 16.15
N GLY A 34 0.61 -10.86 15.30
CA GLY A 34 -0.63 -10.20 15.73
C GLY A 34 -0.44 -8.92 16.55
N GLY A 35 -1.49 -8.51 17.23
CA GLY A 35 -1.46 -7.30 18.07
C GLY A 35 -0.44 -7.37 19.21
N GLN A 36 -0.17 -8.57 19.71
CA GLN A 36 0.82 -8.82 20.77
C GLN A 36 2.23 -8.43 20.34
N ALA A 37 2.59 -8.74 19.08
CA ALA A 37 3.88 -8.36 18.52
C ALA A 37 4.04 -6.83 18.47
N ILE A 38 2.98 -6.13 18.03
CA ILE A 38 2.96 -4.66 17.96
C ILE A 38 3.14 -4.05 19.35
N ALA A 39 2.38 -4.56 20.35
CA ALA A 39 2.49 -4.06 21.72
C ALA A 39 3.87 -4.35 22.32
N ALA A 40 4.41 -5.56 22.13
CA ALA A 40 5.73 -5.93 22.62
C ALA A 40 6.85 -5.05 22.03
N LEU A 41 6.79 -4.77 20.73
CA LEU A 41 7.75 -3.88 20.07
C LEU A 41 7.61 -2.42 20.52
N ALA A 42 6.37 -1.94 20.70
CA ALA A 42 6.11 -0.55 21.06
C ALA A 42 6.51 -0.22 22.49
N TYR A 43 6.28 -1.12 23.44
CA TYR A 43 6.51 -0.87 24.87
C TYR A 43 7.75 -1.56 25.42
N GLY A 44 8.22 -2.60 24.78
CA GLY A 44 9.28 -3.49 25.27
C GLY A 44 8.76 -4.49 26.28
N THR A 45 9.44 -5.62 26.38
CA THR A 45 9.25 -6.66 27.38
C THR A 45 10.60 -7.16 27.84
N GLU A 46 10.66 -8.12 28.76
CA GLU A 46 11.91 -8.75 29.17
C GLU A 46 12.67 -9.37 28.00
N SER A 47 11.98 -9.95 27.01
CA SER A 47 12.54 -10.67 25.86
C SER A 47 12.51 -9.90 24.55
N VAL A 48 11.61 -8.91 24.42
CA VAL A 48 11.45 -8.10 23.20
C VAL A 48 11.86 -6.66 23.50
N PRO A 49 12.93 -6.15 22.88
CA PRO A 49 13.34 -4.77 23.12
C PRO A 49 12.32 -3.79 22.51
N LYS A 50 12.13 -2.66 23.18
CA LYS A 50 11.38 -1.53 22.63
C LYS A 50 12.10 -1.01 21.37
N VAL A 51 11.30 -0.69 20.33
CA VAL A 51 11.83 -0.14 19.07
C VAL A 51 11.37 1.31 18.86
N ASP A 52 12.08 2.02 17.97
CA ASP A 52 11.75 3.39 17.60
C ASP A 52 10.70 3.45 16.49
N LYS A 53 10.63 2.43 15.62
CA LYS A 53 9.69 2.38 14.50
C LYS A 53 9.26 0.95 14.18
N ILE A 54 7.97 0.78 13.91
CA ILE A 54 7.35 -0.48 13.45
C ILE A 54 6.88 -0.27 12.01
N VAL A 55 7.30 -1.17 11.13
CA VAL A 55 6.93 -1.17 9.70
C VAL A 55 6.42 -2.53 9.28
N GLY A 56 5.61 -2.56 8.26
CA GLY A 56 5.06 -3.79 7.66
C GLY A 56 3.54 -3.87 7.72
N PRO A 57 2.94 -4.58 6.77
CA PRO A 57 1.50 -4.82 6.73
C PRO A 57 1.07 -5.84 7.79
N GLY A 58 -0.23 -6.01 7.93
CA GLY A 58 -0.82 -7.01 8.79
C GLY A 58 -2.34 -6.98 8.74
N ASN A 59 -2.96 -8.00 9.33
CA ASN A 59 -4.41 -8.11 9.39
C ASN A 59 -5.05 -7.02 10.26
N ILE A 60 -6.37 -7.02 10.35
CA ILE A 60 -7.16 -6.02 11.10
C ILE A 60 -6.73 -5.88 12.58
N TYR A 61 -6.27 -6.96 13.22
CA TYR A 61 -5.77 -6.92 14.60
C TYR A 61 -4.43 -6.18 14.69
N VAL A 62 -3.54 -6.38 13.74
CA VAL A 62 -2.26 -5.65 13.64
C VAL A 62 -2.53 -4.18 13.34
N ALA A 63 -3.40 -3.88 12.39
CA ALA A 63 -3.80 -2.52 12.05
C ALA A 63 -4.41 -1.78 13.25
N THR A 64 -5.29 -2.46 14.00
CA THR A 64 -5.89 -1.91 15.22
C THR A 64 -4.84 -1.67 16.30
N ALA A 65 -3.94 -2.63 16.53
CA ALA A 65 -2.86 -2.47 17.51
C ALA A 65 -1.91 -1.31 17.14
N LYS A 66 -1.57 -1.15 15.85
CA LYS A 66 -0.80 0.00 15.38
C LYS A 66 -1.48 1.33 15.73
N ARG A 67 -2.80 1.45 15.56
CA ARG A 67 -3.54 2.66 15.97
C ARG A 67 -3.40 2.97 17.45
N PHE A 68 -3.45 1.95 18.31
CA PHE A 68 -3.32 2.13 19.76
C PHE A 68 -1.93 2.57 20.21
N VAL A 69 -0.87 2.15 19.50
CA VAL A 69 0.51 2.52 19.86
C VAL A 69 1.01 3.77 19.15
N PHE A 70 0.17 4.38 18.30
CA PHE A 70 0.53 5.63 17.62
C PHE A 70 0.92 6.71 18.63
N GLY A 71 2.06 7.37 18.42
CA GLY A 71 2.64 8.34 19.33
C GLY A 71 3.55 7.75 20.42
N SER A 72 3.46 6.44 20.70
CA SER A 72 4.41 5.73 21.59
C SER A 72 5.60 5.17 20.81
N VAL A 73 5.40 4.88 19.53
CA VAL A 73 6.38 4.36 18.58
C VAL A 73 6.09 4.95 17.20
N GLY A 74 7.11 5.13 16.37
CA GLY A 74 6.93 5.51 14.97
C GLY A 74 6.28 4.37 14.18
N LEU A 75 5.40 4.72 13.26
CA LEU A 75 4.74 3.77 12.35
C LEU A 75 5.02 4.16 10.90
N ASP A 76 4.93 3.18 10.00
CA ASP A 76 4.84 3.41 8.56
C ASP A 76 3.43 3.93 8.20
N MET A 77 2.46 3.04 8.31
CA MET A 77 1.05 3.31 8.02
C MET A 77 0.15 2.34 8.81
N VAL A 78 -1.14 2.62 8.79
CA VAL A 78 -2.17 1.68 9.22
C VAL A 78 -2.84 1.16 7.96
N ALA A 79 -2.44 -0.04 7.53
CA ALA A 79 -2.97 -0.67 6.32
C ALA A 79 -4.45 -1.03 6.47
N GLY A 80 -5.22 -0.78 5.43
CA GLY A 80 -6.54 -1.35 5.19
C GLY A 80 -6.45 -2.61 4.33
N PRO A 81 -7.60 -3.14 3.87
CA PRO A 81 -7.64 -4.16 2.83
C PRO A 81 -6.97 -3.67 1.55
N SER A 82 -6.39 -4.60 0.79
CA SER A 82 -5.71 -4.27 -0.46
C SER A 82 -6.68 -3.80 -1.55
N GLU A 83 -6.21 -2.95 -2.44
CA GLU A 83 -7.04 -2.24 -3.43
C GLU A 83 -6.35 -2.19 -4.79
N ILE A 84 -7.07 -2.52 -5.86
CA ILE A 84 -6.66 -2.26 -7.23
C ILE A 84 -7.71 -1.44 -7.97
N LEU A 85 -7.25 -0.45 -8.71
CA LEU A 85 -8.01 0.29 -9.69
C LEU A 85 -7.34 0.15 -11.06
N VAL A 86 -8.01 -0.48 -11.99
CA VAL A 86 -7.57 -0.57 -13.39
C VAL A 86 -8.30 0.48 -14.21
N ILE A 87 -7.56 1.29 -14.98
CA ILE A 87 -8.11 2.16 -16.03
C ILE A 87 -7.71 1.55 -17.36
N CYS A 88 -8.69 1.19 -18.19
CA CYS A 88 -8.43 0.54 -19.47
C CYS A 88 -9.15 1.25 -20.63
N ASP A 89 -8.45 1.44 -21.74
CA ASP A 89 -8.97 2.05 -22.98
C ASP A 89 -9.71 1.07 -23.91
N GLY A 90 -9.96 -0.16 -23.43
CA GLY A 90 -10.68 -1.19 -24.21
C GLY A 90 -9.80 -2.02 -25.16
N LYS A 91 -8.48 -1.78 -25.22
CA LYS A 91 -7.60 -2.45 -26.17
C LYS A 91 -6.73 -3.57 -25.55
N THR A 92 -6.82 -3.79 -24.25
CA THR A 92 -6.13 -4.87 -23.54
C THR A 92 -6.94 -6.16 -23.65
N ASN A 93 -6.28 -7.31 -23.57
CA ASN A 93 -6.99 -8.58 -23.52
C ASN A 93 -7.88 -8.64 -22.27
N PRO A 94 -9.21 -8.86 -22.39
CA PRO A 94 -10.12 -8.92 -21.24
C PRO A 94 -9.74 -9.97 -20.20
N ASP A 95 -9.13 -11.08 -20.60
CA ASP A 95 -8.67 -12.12 -19.66
C ASP A 95 -7.53 -11.61 -18.76
N TRP A 96 -6.63 -10.80 -19.28
CA TRP A 96 -5.55 -10.23 -18.48
C TRP A 96 -6.09 -9.28 -17.42
N VAL A 97 -6.99 -8.38 -17.81
CA VAL A 97 -7.64 -7.46 -16.85
C VAL A 97 -8.45 -8.23 -15.81
N ALA A 98 -9.17 -9.29 -16.21
CA ALA A 98 -9.88 -10.15 -15.25
C ALA A 98 -8.91 -10.80 -14.25
N MET A 99 -7.74 -11.26 -14.70
CA MET A 99 -6.73 -11.85 -13.83
C MET A 99 -6.10 -10.82 -12.89
N ASP A 100 -5.86 -9.58 -13.33
CA ASP A 100 -5.35 -8.51 -12.45
C ASP A 100 -6.38 -8.12 -11.38
N LEU A 101 -7.67 -8.10 -11.71
CA LEU A 101 -8.72 -7.91 -10.70
C LEU A 101 -8.80 -9.07 -9.71
N PHE A 102 -8.55 -10.30 -10.16
CA PHE A 102 -8.54 -11.50 -9.31
C PHE A 102 -7.30 -11.56 -8.42
N SER A 103 -6.12 -11.15 -8.92
CA SER A 103 -4.89 -11.13 -8.13
C SER A 103 -5.05 -10.31 -6.86
N GLN A 104 -5.81 -9.22 -6.92
CA GLN A 104 -6.12 -8.41 -5.76
C GLN A 104 -7.27 -9.00 -4.92
N ALA A 105 -8.34 -9.46 -5.57
CA ALA A 105 -9.52 -10.00 -4.88
C ALA A 105 -9.22 -11.27 -4.07
N GLU A 106 -8.20 -12.04 -4.44
CA GLU A 106 -7.82 -13.27 -3.72
C GLU A 106 -7.15 -13.03 -2.37
N HIS A 107 -6.66 -11.81 -2.10
CA HIS A 107 -5.96 -11.52 -0.85
C HIS A 107 -6.87 -11.59 0.36
N ASP A 108 -8.08 -11.01 0.28
CA ASP A 108 -9.04 -10.94 1.40
C ASP A 108 -10.46 -10.72 0.90
N GLU A 109 -11.48 -11.14 1.65
CA GLU A 109 -12.90 -10.90 1.33
C GLU A 109 -13.25 -9.40 1.30
N GLU A 110 -12.49 -8.56 1.98
CA GLU A 110 -12.62 -7.09 2.02
C GLU A 110 -11.74 -6.37 0.99
N ALA A 111 -10.96 -7.10 0.16
CA ALA A 111 -10.17 -6.50 -0.91
C ALA A 111 -11.07 -5.79 -1.93
N GLN A 112 -10.56 -4.75 -2.56
CA GLN A 112 -11.31 -3.94 -3.52
C GLN A 112 -10.70 -4.03 -4.91
N SER A 113 -11.52 -4.39 -5.92
CA SER A 113 -11.10 -4.50 -7.32
C SER A 113 -12.05 -3.70 -8.21
N ILE A 114 -11.56 -2.63 -8.82
CA ILE A 114 -12.36 -1.71 -9.64
C ILE A 114 -11.75 -1.60 -11.03
N LEU A 115 -12.59 -1.65 -12.05
CA LEU A 115 -12.25 -1.35 -13.43
C LEU A 115 -13.02 -0.11 -13.91
N LEU A 116 -12.31 0.85 -14.48
CA LEU A 116 -12.88 1.98 -15.21
C LEU A 116 -12.58 1.83 -16.71
N SER A 117 -13.59 1.96 -17.55
CA SER A 117 -13.42 2.05 -19.00
C SER A 117 -14.53 2.91 -19.61
N TRP A 118 -14.23 3.59 -20.70
CA TRP A 118 -15.24 4.27 -21.53
C TRP A 118 -15.80 3.38 -22.63
N ASP A 119 -15.29 2.16 -22.77
CA ASP A 119 -15.76 1.16 -23.70
C ASP A 119 -16.68 0.16 -22.99
N ALA A 120 -17.98 0.26 -23.24
CA ALA A 120 -19.00 -0.61 -22.63
C ALA A 120 -18.86 -2.07 -23.09
N GLU A 121 -18.54 -2.30 -24.38
CA GLU A 121 -18.37 -3.66 -24.92
C GLU A 121 -17.17 -4.35 -24.26
N PHE A 122 -16.12 -3.58 -23.97
CA PHE A 122 -14.96 -4.08 -23.24
C PHE A 122 -15.31 -4.47 -21.79
N LEU A 123 -16.09 -3.65 -21.08
CA LEU A 123 -16.55 -4.01 -19.72
C LEU A 123 -17.35 -5.31 -19.72
N ASP A 124 -18.23 -5.51 -20.70
CA ASP A 124 -18.98 -6.75 -20.85
C ASP A 124 -18.05 -7.93 -21.16
N ALA A 125 -17.03 -7.74 -22.00
CA ALA A 125 -16.04 -8.77 -22.30
C ALA A 125 -15.22 -9.15 -21.06
N VAL A 126 -14.80 -8.18 -20.23
CA VAL A 126 -14.11 -8.46 -18.95
C VAL A 126 -15.03 -9.20 -17.99
N HIS A 127 -16.29 -8.82 -17.87
CA HIS A 127 -17.27 -9.54 -17.04
C HIS A 127 -17.46 -11.00 -17.51
N ALA A 128 -17.53 -11.22 -18.82
CA ALA A 128 -17.60 -12.56 -19.37
C ALA A 128 -16.34 -13.39 -19.08
N SER A 129 -15.16 -12.77 -19.18
CA SER A 129 -13.88 -13.38 -18.81
C SER A 129 -13.83 -13.74 -17.33
N MET A 130 -14.24 -12.83 -16.44
CA MET A 130 -14.34 -13.11 -15.01
C MET A 130 -15.26 -14.28 -14.71
N THR A 131 -16.43 -14.32 -15.33
CA THR A 131 -17.40 -15.42 -15.14
C THR A 131 -16.82 -16.77 -15.57
N ARG A 132 -16.06 -16.78 -16.65
CA ARG A 132 -15.44 -17.99 -17.20
C ARG A 132 -14.24 -18.46 -16.39
N LEU A 133 -13.38 -17.54 -15.95
CA LEU A 133 -12.12 -17.85 -15.29
C LEU A 133 -12.27 -18.12 -13.79
N LEU A 134 -13.22 -17.47 -13.12
CA LEU A 134 -13.40 -17.61 -11.67
C LEU A 134 -13.50 -19.07 -11.17
N PRO A 135 -14.23 -20.00 -11.82
CA PRO A 135 -14.28 -21.39 -11.39
C PRO A 135 -12.94 -22.12 -11.36
N GLU A 136 -11.96 -21.64 -12.13
CA GLU A 136 -10.62 -22.22 -12.26
C GLU A 136 -9.64 -21.71 -11.20
N MET A 137 -10.01 -20.64 -10.48
CA MET A 137 -9.15 -20.03 -9.48
C MET A 137 -9.08 -20.86 -8.20
N GLU A 138 -7.87 -20.97 -7.63
CA GLU A 138 -7.63 -21.72 -6.39
C GLU A 138 -8.42 -21.12 -5.21
N ARG A 139 -8.46 -19.77 -5.10
CA ARG A 139 -9.14 -19.04 -4.01
C ARG A 139 -10.49 -18.46 -4.43
N LYS A 140 -11.21 -19.13 -5.33
CA LYS A 140 -12.45 -18.65 -5.95
C LYS A 140 -13.54 -18.18 -4.98
N GLU A 141 -13.66 -18.79 -3.80
CA GLU A 141 -14.65 -18.38 -2.82
C GLU A 141 -14.33 -16.99 -2.22
N ILE A 142 -13.05 -16.71 -1.96
CA ILE A 142 -12.59 -15.42 -1.46
C ILE A 142 -12.76 -14.37 -2.56
N ILE A 143 -12.30 -14.67 -3.77
CA ILE A 143 -12.44 -13.78 -4.94
C ILE A 143 -13.91 -13.43 -5.16
N ALA A 144 -14.81 -14.44 -5.16
CA ALA A 144 -16.23 -14.19 -5.36
C ALA A 144 -16.85 -13.28 -4.30
N LYS A 145 -16.48 -13.45 -3.02
CA LYS A 145 -16.96 -12.60 -1.93
C LYS A 145 -16.42 -11.16 -2.05
N SER A 146 -15.13 -11.02 -2.29
CA SER A 146 -14.49 -9.72 -2.50
C SER A 146 -15.16 -8.95 -3.64
N LEU A 147 -15.30 -9.58 -4.80
CA LEU A 147 -15.94 -8.96 -5.97
C LEU A 147 -17.43 -8.63 -5.74
N ALA A 148 -18.15 -9.50 -5.05
CA ALA A 148 -19.56 -9.24 -4.73
C ALA A 148 -19.75 -8.09 -3.74
N GLY A 149 -18.83 -7.91 -2.81
CA GLY A 149 -18.88 -6.88 -1.79
C GLY A 149 -18.27 -5.55 -2.21
N ARG A 150 -17.15 -5.57 -2.91
CA ARG A 150 -16.31 -4.41 -3.18
C ARG A 150 -15.74 -4.34 -4.62
N GLY A 151 -16.18 -5.24 -5.50
CA GLY A 151 -15.84 -5.18 -6.93
C GLY A 151 -16.75 -4.22 -7.69
N ALA A 152 -16.22 -3.58 -8.74
CA ALA A 152 -17.02 -2.75 -9.63
C ALA A 152 -16.42 -2.66 -11.04
N LEU A 153 -17.26 -2.80 -12.05
CA LEU A 153 -16.96 -2.47 -13.43
C LEU A 153 -17.75 -1.21 -13.78
N ILE A 154 -17.08 -0.10 -14.02
CA ILE A 154 -17.71 1.22 -14.13
C ILE A 154 -17.45 1.81 -15.51
N GLN A 155 -18.51 2.08 -16.24
CA GLN A 155 -18.41 2.87 -17.46
C GLN A 155 -18.25 4.35 -17.12
N VAL A 156 -17.23 4.97 -17.69
CA VAL A 156 -16.95 6.40 -17.58
C VAL A 156 -17.12 7.08 -18.93
N ALA A 157 -17.28 8.39 -18.96
CA ALA A 157 -17.52 9.11 -20.20
C ALA A 157 -16.24 9.23 -21.07
N ASN A 158 -15.08 9.38 -20.42
CA ASN A 158 -13.80 9.63 -21.07
C ASN A 158 -12.62 9.47 -20.09
N ALA A 159 -11.40 9.71 -20.57
CA ALA A 159 -10.16 9.63 -19.81
C ALA A 159 -10.11 10.62 -18.64
N GLU A 160 -10.60 11.84 -18.83
CA GLU A 160 -10.59 12.89 -17.81
C GLU A 160 -11.45 12.47 -16.61
N GLN A 161 -12.64 11.91 -16.86
CA GLN A 161 -13.50 11.40 -15.80
C GLN A 161 -12.86 10.20 -15.09
N ALA A 162 -12.18 9.32 -15.82
CA ALA A 162 -11.45 8.20 -15.21
C ALA A 162 -10.36 8.70 -14.26
N ALA A 163 -9.57 9.69 -14.66
CA ALA A 163 -8.54 10.30 -13.83
C ALA A 163 -9.13 11.00 -12.59
N GLU A 164 -10.26 11.71 -12.74
CA GLU A 164 -10.95 12.34 -11.62
C GLU A 164 -11.43 11.29 -10.61
N ILE A 165 -12.07 10.23 -11.06
CA ILE A 165 -12.54 9.14 -10.20
C ILE A 165 -11.36 8.45 -9.52
N SER A 166 -10.28 8.16 -10.25
CA SER A 166 -9.05 7.60 -9.69
C SER A 166 -8.50 8.44 -8.54
N ASN A 167 -8.37 9.75 -8.75
CA ASN A 167 -7.90 10.67 -7.70
C ASN A 167 -8.83 10.74 -6.48
N ARG A 168 -10.13 10.50 -6.65
CA ARG A 168 -11.09 10.45 -5.53
C ARG A 168 -11.02 9.14 -4.77
N ILE A 169 -10.84 8.00 -5.47
CA ILE A 169 -10.61 6.69 -4.88
C ILE A 169 -9.26 6.70 -4.16
N ALA A 170 -8.23 7.28 -4.78
CA ALA A 170 -6.86 7.31 -4.29
C ALA A 170 -6.36 5.88 -3.94
N PRO A 171 -6.34 4.97 -4.93
CA PRO A 171 -6.12 3.55 -4.70
C PRO A 171 -4.70 3.23 -4.23
N GLU A 172 -4.56 2.05 -3.63
CA GLU A 172 -3.25 1.45 -3.35
C GLU A 172 -2.50 1.16 -4.66
N HIS A 173 -3.10 0.39 -5.55
CA HIS A 173 -2.58 0.06 -6.87
C HIS A 173 -3.43 0.72 -7.95
N LEU A 174 -2.79 1.55 -8.78
CA LEU A 174 -3.39 2.09 -9.99
C LEU A 174 -2.73 1.47 -11.21
N GLU A 175 -3.49 0.75 -12.02
CA GLU A 175 -3.04 0.23 -13.29
C GLU A 175 -3.57 1.08 -14.45
N LEU A 176 -2.66 1.64 -15.24
CA LEU A 176 -2.96 2.40 -16.45
C LEU A 176 -2.79 1.48 -17.67
N SER A 177 -3.79 0.63 -17.93
CA SER A 177 -3.81 -0.31 -19.06
C SER A 177 -4.28 0.38 -20.35
N VAL A 178 -3.55 1.42 -20.73
CA VAL A 178 -3.83 2.34 -21.83
C VAL A 178 -2.67 2.41 -22.83
N GLU A 179 -2.90 3.02 -23.99
CA GLU A 179 -1.90 3.09 -25.07
C GLU A 179 -0.73 4.03 -24.72
N ASP A 180 -1.03 5.18 -24.13
CA ASP A 180 -0.02 6.17 -23.71
C ASP A 180 -0.19 6.47 -22.21
N PRO A 181 0.37 5.63 -21.33
CA PRO A 181 0.21 5.80 -19.88
C PRO A 181 0.99 7.02 -19.34
N GLU A 182 2.06 7.47 -20.01
CA GLU A 182 2.83 8.64 -19.57
C GLU A 182 2.02 9.92 -19.66
N ALA A 183 1.12 10.02 -20.66
CA ALA A 183 0.24 11.18 -20.82
C ALA A 183 -0.73 11.37 -19.65
N TRP A 184 -0.97 10.35 -18.83
CA TRP A 184 -1.87 10.40 -17.68
C TRP A 184 -1.22 10.94 -16.41
N LEU A 185 0.12 10.86 -16.29
CA LEU A 185 0.83 11.21 -15.07
C LEU A 185 0.57 12.63 -14.56
N PRO A 186 0.41 13.67 -15.41
CA PRO A 186 0.09 15.02 -14.93
C PRO A 186 -1.28 15.12 -14.24
N ASP A 187 -2.23 14.24 -14.58
CA ASP A 187 -3.60 14.25 -14.06
C ASP A 187 -3.80 13.28 -12.89
N ILE A 188 -2.90 12.30 -12.70
CA ILE A 188 -2.93 11.36 -11.58
C ILE A 188 -2.15 11.96 -10.39
N ARG A 189 -2.86 12.21 -9.30
CA ARG A 189 -2.30 12.83 -8.10
C ARG A 189 -2.21 11.89 -6.90
N ASN A 190 -3.11 10.91 -6.84
CA ASN A 190 -3.31 10.08 -5.66
C ASN A 190 -3.33 8.60 -6.06
N ALA A 191 -2.19 7.94 -5.91
CA ALA A 191 -2.07 6.48 -6.00
C ALA A 191 -0.90 6.01 -5.14
N GLY A 192 -0.98 4.84 -4.56
CA GLY A 192 0.12 4.24 -3.81
C GLY A 192 1.23 3.80 -4.77
N SER A 193 0.87 3.05 -5.81
CA SER A 193 1.76 2.67 -6.91
C SER A 193 1.04 2.81 -8.24
N ILE A 194 1.77 3.16 -9.31
CA ILE A 194 1.22 3.32 -10.66
C ILE A 194 1.90 2.33 -11.59
N PHE A 195 1.12 1.42 -12.17
CA PHE A 195 1.56 0.41 -13.12
C PHE A 195 1.27 0.90 -14.53
N MET A 196 2.33 1.05 -15.32
CA MET A 196 2.30 1.81 -16.57
C MET A 196 2.24 0.88 -17.78
N GLY A 197 1.08 0.87 -18.45
CA GLY A 197 0.89 0.15 -19.73
C GLY A 197 0.36 -1.28 -19.59
N ARG A 198 -0.13 -1.82 -20.71
CA ARG A 198 -0.88 -3.09 -20.80
C ARG A 198 -0.14 -4.34 -20.37
N HIS A 199 1.18 -4.28 -20.24
CA HIS A 199 2.04 -5.41 -19.91
C HIS A 199 2.62 -5.31 -18.50
N THR A 200 2.17 -4.34 -17.72
CA THR A 200 2.66 -4.09 -16.37
C THR A 200 1.56 -4.42 -15.36
N SER A 201 1.37 -5.71 -15.11
CA SER A 201 0.42 -6.21 -14.14
C SER A 201 0.87 -5.88 -12.69
N GLU A 202 -0.07 -5.82 -11.78
CA GLU A 202 0.17 -5.57 -10.35
C GLU A 202 1.13 -6.60 -9.74
N ALA A 203 0.98 -7.88 -10.09
CA ALA A 203 1.84 -8.96 -9.61
C ALA A 203 3.35 -8.73 -9.88
N LEU A 204 3.72 -7.96 -10.92
CA LEU A 204 5.13 -7.60 -11.14
C LEU A 204 5.66 -6.72 -10.01
N GLY A 205 4.84 -5.83 -9.46
CA GLY A 205 5.22 -4.98 -8.33
C GLY A 205 5.53 -5.78 -7.08
N ASP A 206 4.71 -6.78 -6.79
CA ASP A 206 4.88 -7.65 -5.65
C ASP A 206 6.17 -8.50 -5.70
N TYR A 207 6.50 -9.04 -6.87
CA TYR A 207 7.50 -10.11 -6.96
C TYR A 207 8.84 -9.70 -7.58
N CYS A 208 8.89 -8.73 -8.49
CA CYS A 208 10.13 -8.53 -9.25
C CYS A 208 10.43 -7.10 -9.74
N ALA A 209 9.54 -6.13 -9.60
CA ALA A 209 9.78 -4.78 -10.12
C ALA A 209 10.79 -3.95 -9.30
N GLY A 210 11.05 -4.34 -8.06
CA GLY A 210 12.08 -3.73 -7.21
C GLY A 210 11.62 -2.63 -6.26
N PRO A 211 10.63 -1.74 -6.56
CA PRO A 211 10.09 -0.81 -5.59
C PRO A 211 9.52 -1.52 -4.36
N ASN A 212 9.52 -0.83 -3.21
CA ASN A 212 8.88 -1.35 -2.01
C ASN A 212 7.38 -1.45 -2.19
N HIS A 213 6.77 -2.55 -1.76
CA HIS A 213 5.35 -2.83 -1.91
C HIS A 213 4.54 -2.63 -0.61
N VAL A 214 5.06 -1.90 0.36
CA VAL A 214 4.28 -1.40 1.51
C VAL A 214 3.67 -0.07 1.13
N LEU A 215 2.42 -0.11 0.71
CA LEU A 215 1.73 0.97 0.02
C LEU A 215 0.61 1.56 0.88
N PRO A 216 0.26 2.84 0.70
CA PRO A 216 -0.87 3.45 1.36
C PRO A 216 -2.20 2.91 0.82
N THR A 217 -3.06 2.41 1.70
CA THR A 217 -4.39 1.86 1.41
C THR A 217 -5.50 2.78 1.93
N SER A 218 -6.76 2.47 1.65
CA SER A 218 -7.92 3.18 2.19
C SER A 218 -7.88 4.69 1.93
N ALA A 219 -7.57 5.04 0.69
CA ALA A 219 -7.46 6.42 0.21
C ALA A 219 -6.39 7.27 0.94
N THR A 220 -5.46 6.64 1.67
CA THR A 220 -4.38 7.38 2.36
C THR A 220 -3.28 7.85 1.41
N SER A 221 -3.24 7.37 0.16
CA SER A 221 -2.34 7.87 -0.88
C SER A 221 -2.50 9.36 -1.18
N ARG A 222 -3.57 10.00 -0.69
CA ARG A 222 -3.76 11.46 -0.72
C ARG A 222 -2.76 12.23 0.15
N PHE A 223 -2.14 11.59 1.14
CA PHE A 223 -1.21 12.21 2.09
C PHE A 223 -0.10 11.29 2.58
N SER A 224 -0.08 10.04 2.15
CA SER A 224 0.96 9.06 2.47
C SER A 224 1.63 8.57 1.19
N SER A 225 2.89 8.16 1.31
CA SER A 225 3.68 7.58 0.23
C SER A 225 4.02 6.12 0.50
N PRO A 226 4.46 5.35 -0.49
CA PRO A 226 5.08 4.04 -0.27
C PRO A 226 6.21 4.12 0.75
N LEU A 227 6.43 3.04 1.50
CA LEU A 227 7.53 2.97 2.46
C LEU A 227 8.88 3.14 1.74
N GLY A 228 9.68 4.08 2.21
CA GLY A 228 10.98 4.39 1.62
C GLY A 228 12.08 4.62 2.67
N VAL A 229 13.29 4.88 2.20
CA VAL A 229 14.44 5.16 3.06
C VAL A 229 14.18 6.39 3.94
N TYR A 230 13.47 7.39 3.44
CA TYR A 230 13.10 8.61 4.16
C TYR A 230 12.22 8.35 5.39
N ASP A 231 11.48 7.23 5.44
CA ASP A 231 10.68 6.84 6.61
C ASP A 231 11.54 6.47 7.83
N PHE A 232 12.81 6.14 7.60
CA PHE A 232 13.79 5.82 8.63
C PHE A 232 14.72 7.00 8.95
N GLN A 233 14.51 8.15 8.33
CA GLN A 233 15.29 9.36 8.54
C GLN A 233 14.53 10.35 9.42
N LYS A 234 15.28 11.04 10.31
CA LYS A 234 14.75 12.16 11.07
C LYS A 234 15.42 13.46 10.64
N ARG A 235 14.63 14.50 10.60
CA ARG A 235 15.14 15.87 10.38
C ARG A 235 15.15 16.61 11.70
N SER A 236 16.22 17.37 11.94
CA SER A 236 16.32 18.28 13.09
C SER A 236 16.59 19.68 12.58
N SER A 237 15.91 20.66 13.13
CA SER A 237 16.25 22.07 12.92
C SER A 237 17.48 22.40 13.74
N ILE A 238 18.45 23.06 13.11
CA ILE A 238 19.62 23.62 13.78
C ILE A 238 19.45 25.12 13.72
N VAL A 239 19.35 25.74 14.88
CA VAL A 239 19.23 27.20 14.99
C VAL A 239 20.54 27.71 15.62
N TYR A 240 21.17 28.64 14.94
CA TYR A 240 22.34 29.37 15.44
C TYR A 240 22.06 30.86 15.33
N CYS A 241 22.28 31.56 16.40
CA CYS A 241 22.15 32.99 16.45
C CYS A 241 23.47 33.62 16.96
N SER A 242 24.01 34.59 16.23
CA SER A 242 25.12 35.39 16.70
C SER A 242 24.66 36.40 17.77
N GLU A 243 25.57 36.90 18.62
CA GLU A 243 25.26 37.92 19.60
C GLU A 243 24.59 39.16 18.98
N GLN A 244 25.09 39.59 17.81
CA GLN A 244 24.52 40.71 17.06
C GLN A 244 23.08 40.40 16.51
N SER A 245 22.78 39.16 16.16
CA SER A 245 21.44 38.78 15.68
C SER A 245 20.47 38.61 16.86
N ALA A 246 20.96 38.15 18.03
CA ALA A 246 20.17 38.01 19.23
C ALA A 246 19.71 39.38 19.75
N SER A 247 20.61 40.38 19.83
CA SER A 247 20.28 41.73 20.28
C SER A 247 19.23 42.42 19.38
N ARG A 248 19.23 42.18 18.05
CA ARG A 248 18.20 42.68 17.13
C ARG A 248 16.82 42.02 17.32
N SER A 249 16.77 40.77 17.77
CA SER A 249 15.49 40.08 17.99
C SER A 249 14.82 40.54 19.30
N GLU A 250 15.56 41.03 20.28
CA GLU A 250 15.00 41.62 21.52
C GLU A 250 14.23 42.93 21.22
N GLU A 251 14.70 43.74 20.26
CA GLU A 251 13.99 44.95 19.82
C GLU A 251 12.63 44.63 19.18
N HIS A 252 12.50 43.56 18.43
CA HIS A 252 11.25 43.15 17.81
C HIS A 252 10.28 42.44 18.76
N THR A 253 10.74 41.75 19.78
CA THR A 253 9.87 41.10 20.79
C THR A 253 9.19 42.08 21.72
N SER A 254 9.77 43.28 21.95
CA SER A 254 9.18 44.33 22.75
C SER A 254 8.01 45.07 22.07
N GLU A 255 7.88 44.96 20.73
CA GLU A 255 6.77 45.53 19.97
C GLU A 255 5.56 44.58 19.86
N LEU A 256 5.66 43.33 20.30
CA LEU A 256 4.59 42.30 20.24
C LEU A 256 3.94 42.04 21.62
N GLN A 257 4.29 42.79 22.67
CA GLN A 257 3.61 42.83 23.97
C GLN A 257 2.75 44.10 24.10
#